data_0e57128f3af69c943f27540215b5e70d
#
_entry.id   0e57128f3af69c943f27540215b5e70d
#
_cell.length_a   1.000
_cell.length_b   1.000
_cell.length_c   1.000
_cell.angle_alpha   90.00
_cell.angle_beta   90.00
_cell.angle_gamma   90.00
#
_symmetry.space_group_name_H-M   'P 1'
#
loop_
_entity.id
_entity.type
_entity.pdbx_description
1 polymer ?
#
loop_
_entity_poly.entity_id
_entity_poly.type
_entity_poly.pdbx_seq_one_letter_code
_entity_poly.pdbx_strand_id
1 'polypeptide(L)'
;DEEAIKALPERVIAQHGKVDLVFNNAGITIDSDFANMPEPDWDKVMDVNLHGVINMTRAFLPYLKDRPEAAVVNTSSIFGMIAVPRQSVYHATKFAVRGFTESLVKEMKGTSVQVHCVHPGHIGTNILTAAKVNRAEGESAPSGLLGRADATHEEQGKAFRENGMHASRAAQVILDGVRKRRSRIFIGMDAKLIDLAQRLTPMHYDKLLPLIFLPLMLFRNKKAIQDLPAEP
;
A
#
# COMPACT_ATOMS: atom_id res chain seq x y z
N ASP A 1 -5.16 -18.86 -2.39
CA ASP A 1 -5.73 -19.95 -3.20
C ASP A 1 -5.87 -19.49 -4.65
N GLU A 2 -5.01 -20.01 -5.53
CA GLU A 2 -4.92 -19.60 -6.94
C GLU A 2 -6.13 -20.10 -7.75
N GLU A 3 -6.63 -21.29 -7.48
CA GLU A 3 -7.80 -21.83 -8.17
C GLU A 3 -9.07 -21.03 -7.84
N ALA A 4 -9.22 -20.61 -6.59
CA ALA A 4 -10.31 -19.73 -6.20
C ALA A 4 -10.25 -18.37 -6.93
N ILE A 5 -9.04 -17.83 -7.14
CA ILE A 5 -8.85 -16.58 -7.90
C ILE A 5 -9.22 -16.79 -9.38
N LYS A 6 -8.82 -17.89 -10.00
CA LYS A 6 -9.13 -18.20 -11.41
C LYS A 6 -10.64 -18.32 -11.65
N ALA A 7 -11.38 -18.92 -10.72
CA ALA A 7 -12.84 -19.10 -10.81
C ALA A 7 -13.63 -17.82 -10.41
N LEU A 8 -12.99 -16.83 -9.80
CA LEU A 8 -13.69 -15.67 -9.24
C LEU A 8 -14.37 -14.78 -10.30
N PRO A 9 -13.79 -14.49 -11.47
CA PRO A 9 -14.43 -13.65 -12.49
C PRO A 9 -15.78 -14.20 -12.95
N GLU A 10 -15.85 -15.50 -13.27
CA GLU A 10 -17.09 -16.13 -13.70
C GLU A 10 -18.19 -16.05 -12.63
N ARG A 11 -17.83 -16.28 -11.37
CA ARG A 11 -18.75 -16.15 -10.23
C ARG A 11 -19.27 -14.73 -10.07
N VAL A 12 -18.38 -13.72 -10.19
CA VAL A 12 -18.77 -12.30 -10.12
C VAL A 12 -19.73 -11.94 -11.26
N ILE A 13 -19.41 -12.37 -12.49
CA ILE A 13 -20.25 -12.08 -13.67
C ILE A 13 -21.57 -12.80 -13.58
N ALA A 14 -21.61 -14.07 -13.14
CA ALA A 14 -22.86 -14.79 -12.94
C ALA A 14 -23.78 -14.11 -11.92
N GLN A 15 -23.22 -13.48 -10.89
CA GLN A 15 -23.99 -12.82 -9.83
C GLN A 15 -24.36 -11.37 -10.19
N HIS A 16 -23.48 -10.61 -10.85
CA HIS A 16 -23.60 -9.17 -11.05
C HIS A 16 -23.70 -8.76 -12.53
N GLY A 17 -23.61 -9.70 -13.46
CA GLY A 17 -23.70 -9.48 -14.89
C GLY A 17 -22.43 -8.88 -15.53
N LYS A 18 -21.58 -8.20 -14.77
CA LYS A 18 -20.37 -7.53 -15.27
C LYS A 18 -19.38 -7.23 -14.16
N VAL A 19 -18.14 -6.88 -14.57
CA VAL A 19 -17.12 -6.26 -13.74
C VAL A 19 -16.48 -5.10 -14.51
N ASP A 20 -16.39 -3.94 -13.89
CA ASP A 20 -15.79 -2.74 -14.50
C ASP A 20 -14.53 -2.27 -13.75
N LEU A 21 -14.41 -2.60 -12.45
CA LEU A 21 -13.31 -2.17 -11.59
C LEU A 21 -12.78 -3.34 -10.76
N VAL A 22 -11.45 -3.47 -10.71
CA VAL A 22 -10.76 -4.40 -9.82
C VAL A 22 -9.80 -3.64 -8.92
N PHE A 23 -9.97 -3.77 -7.60
CA PHE A 23 -9.09 -3.20 -6.60
C PHE A 23 -8.23 -4.29 -5.95
N ASN A 24 -6.97 -4.36 -6.31
CA ASN A 24 -5.99 -5.20 -5.66
C ASN A 24 -5.41 -4.47 -4.45
N ASN A 25 -6.13 -4.54 -3.33
CA ASN A 25 -5.81 -3.78 -2.13
C ASN A 25 -5.30 -4.64 -0.97
N ALA A 26 -5.55 -5.94 -0.98
CA ALA A 26 -5.07 -6.84 0.07
C ALA A 26 -3.55 -6.71 0.25
N GLY A 27 -3.11 -6.67 1.49
CA GLY A 27 -1.70 -6.56 1.80
C GLY A 27 -1.43 -6.76 3.29
N ILE A 28 -0.32 -7.41 3.58
CA ILE A 28 0.18 -7.68 4.92
C ILE A 28 1.63 -7.22 5.05
N THR A 29 2.09 -7.06 6.26
CA THR A 29 3.50 -6.83 6.57
C THR A 29 3.96 -7.69 7.73
N ILE A 30 5.26 -7.93 7.80
CA ILE A 30 5.93 -8.61 8.91
C ILE A 30 7.15 -7.77 9.28
N ASP A 31 7.26 -7.43 10.55
CA ASP A 31 8.40 -6.69 11.09
C ASP A 31 9.50 -7.69 11.48
N SER A 32 10.55 -7.77 10.68
CA SER A 32 11.67 -8.68 10.89
C SER A 32 12.93 -8.21 10.19
N ASP A 33 14.07 -8.38 10.82
CA ASP A 33 15.33 -8.35 10.08
C ASP A 33 15.38 -9.51 9.10
N PHE A 34 16.05 -9.30 7.98
CA PHE A 34 16.14 -10.32 6.92
C PHE A 34 16.76 -11.64 7.45
N ALA A 35 17.78 -11.54 8.29
CA ALA A 35 18.44 -12.72 8.89
C ALA A 35 17.51 -13.55 9.79
N ASN A 36 16.49 -12.91 10.38
CA ASN A 36 15.55 -13.54 11.32
C ASN A 36 14.17 -13.82 10.68
N MET A 37 14.03 -13.60 9.36
CA MET A 37 12.80 -13.82 8.64
C MET A 37 12.65 -15.29 8.26
N PRO A 38 11.68 -16.04 8.84
CA PRO A 38 11.40 -17.40 8.41
C PRO A 38 10.90 -17.43 6.96
N GLU A 39 11.35 -18.44 6.20
CA GLU A 39 10.96 -18.62 4.80
C GLU A 39 9.43 -18.66 4.60
N PRO A 40 8.63 -19.38 5.43
CA PRO A 40 7.17 -19.34 5.29
C PRO A 40 6.54 -17.96 5.50
N ASP A 41 7.15 -17.11 6.32
CA ASP A 41 6.69 -15.73 6.54
C ASP A 41 7.02 -14.85 5.33
N TRP A 42 8.20 -15.05 4.74
CA TRP A 42 8.58 -14.39 3.49
C TRP A 42 7.61 -14.73 2.36
N ASP A 43 7.38 -16.04 2.15
CA ASP A 43 6.49 -16.55 1.10
C ASP A 43 5.06 -16.03 1.28
N LYS A 44 4.55 -16.02 2.50
CA LYS A 44 3.22 -15.48 2.80
C LYS A 44 3.06 -14.01 2.39
N VAL A 45 4.07 -13.17 2.63
CA VAL A 45 4.02 -11.76 2.22
C VAL A 45 4.12 -11.65 0.70
N MET A 46 4.97 -12.45 0.05
CA MET A 46 5.08 -12.50 -1.41
C MET A 46 3.75 -12.92 -2.05
N ASP A 47 3.13 -13.96 -1.54
CA ASP A 47 1.87 -14.50 -2.06
C ASP A 47 0.74 -13.49 -1.97
N VAL A 48 0.56 -12.87 -0.80
CA VAL A 48 -0.54 -11.91 -0.61
C VAL A 48 -0.28 -10.62 -1.39
N ASN A 49 0.91 -10.03 -1.22
CA ASN A 49 1.17 -8.67 -1.68
C ASN A 49 1.51 -8.58 -3.17
N LEU A 50 2.11 -9.63 -3.76
CA LEU A 50 2.57 -9.64 -5.14
C LEU A 50 1.81 -10.64 -6.01
N HIS A 51 1.88 -11.94 -5.67
CA HIS A 51 1.23 -12.98 -6.48
C HIS A 51 -0.29 -12.79 -6.51
N GLY A 52 -0.90 -12.40 -5.39
CA GLY A 52 -2.32 -12.05 -5.32
C GLY A 52 -2.70 -10.93 -6.31
N VAL A 53 -1.91 -9.85 -6.35
CA VAL A 53 -2.13 -8.74 -7.30
C VAL A 53 -2.01 -9.19 -8.75
N ILE A 54 -0.96 -9.96 -9.06
CA ILE A 54 -0.70 -10.48 -10.42
C ILE A 54 -1.82 -11.43 -10.85
N ASN A 55 -2.17 -12.40 -10.00
CA ASN A 55 -3.16 -13.44 -10.33
C ASN A 55 -4.56 -12.86 -10.46
N MET A 56 -4.98 -11.94 -9.58
CA MET A 56 -6.24 -11.21 -9.71
C MET A 56 -6.28 -10.37 -10.99
N THR A 57 -5.21 -9.65 -11.29
CA THR A 57 -5.13 -8.87 -12.54
C THR A 57 -5.24 -9.79 -13.76
N ARG A 58 -4.49 -10.91 -13.79
CA ARG A 58 -4.53 -11.89 -14.89
C ARG A 58 -5.92 -12.49 -15.08
N ALA A 59 -6.58 -12.85 -13.98
CA ALA A 59 -7.91 -13.49 -14.04
C ALA A 59 -8.98 -12.52 -14.58
N PHE A 60 -8.97 -11.25 -14.14
CA PHE A 60 -10.01 -10.29 -14.52
C PHE A 60 -9.74 -9.52 -15.81
N LEU A 61 -8.49 -9.40 -16.25
CA LEU A 61 -8.10 -8.57 -17.39
C LEU A 61 -8.86 -8.90 -18.70
N PRO A 62 -9.10 -10.17 -19.07
CA PRO A 62 -9.89 -10.50 -20.25
C PRO A 62 -11.28 -9.87 -20.21
N TYR A 63 -11.99 -10.02 -19.11
CA TYR A 63 -13.35 -9.49 -18.93
C TYR A 63 -13.40 -7.96 -18.86
N LEU A 64 -12.36 -7.33 -18.32
CA LEU A 64 -12.25 -5.87 -18.29
C LEU A 64 -12.02 -5.29 -19.70
N LYS A 65 -11.29 -6.00 -20.57
CA LYS A 65 -11.07 -5.56 -21.96
C LYS A 65 -12.36 -5.49 -22.79
N ASP A 66 -13.35 -6.30 -22.46
CA ASP A 66 -14.64 -6.33 -23.12
C ASP A 66 -15.58 -5.21 -22.64
N ARG A 67 -15.14 -4.40 -21.67
CA ARG A 67 -15.94 -3.29 -21.15
C ARG A 67 -15.64 -1.99 -21.93
N PRO A 68 -16.65 -1.11 -22.13
CA PRO A 68 -16.43 0.20 -22.76
C PRO A 68 -15.54 1.12 -21.92
N GLU A 69 -15.53 0.93 -20.60
CA GLU A 69 -14.66 1.59 -19.64
C GLU A 69 -14.40 0.65 -18.47
N ALA A 70 -13.14 0.45 -18.15
CA ALA A 70 -12.74 -0.41 -17.03
C ALA A 70 -11.46 0.08 -16.36
N ALA A 71 -11.19 -0.38 -15.13
CA ALA A 71 -9.94 -0.07 -14.47
C ALA A 71 -9.43 -1.20 -13.56
N VAL A 72 -8.09 -1.30 -13.50
CA VAL A 72 -7.34 -2.07 -12.50
C VAL A 72 -6.62 -1.09 -11.58
N VAL A 73 -6.82 -1.24 -10.28
CA VAL A 73 -6.22 -0.38 -9.24
C VAL A 73 -5.36 -1.24 -8.34
N ASN A 74 -4.04 -1.11 -8.44
CA ASN A 74 -3.08 -1.87 -7.67
C ASN A 74 -2.50 -1.02 -6.53
N THR A 75 -2.61 -1.51 -5.30
CA THR A 75 -2.10 -0.82 -4.11
C THR A 75 -0.64 -1.19 -3.85
N SER A 76 0.27 -0.30 -4.24
CA SER A 76 1.66 -0.31 -3.80
C SER A 76 1.80 0.37 -2.43
N SER A 77 2.75 1.25 -2.23
CA SER A 77 3.04 2.01 -1.00
C SER A 77 4.05 3.12 -1.30
N ILE A 78 4.26 4.06 -0.37
CA ILE A 78 5.51 4.83 -0.31
C ILE A 78 6.72 3.89 -0.15
N PHE A 79 6.55 2.73 0.48
CA PHE A 79 7.55 1.66 0.60
C PHE A 79 7.76 0.86 -0.70
N GLY A 80 7.13 1.23 -1.79
CA GLY A 80 7.48 0.89 -3.17
C GLY A 80 8.35 1.97 -3.85
N MET A 81 8.84 2.96 -3.09
CA MET A 81 9.72 4.05 -3.57
C MET A 81 10.96 4.22 -2.71
N ILE A 82 10.84 4.05 -1.40
CA ILE A 82 11.92 4.12 -0.43
C ILE A 82 12.02 2.82 0.35
N ALA A 83 13.13 2.63 1.05
CA ALA A 83 13.35 1.48 1.92
C ALA A 83 13.66 1.93 3.36
N VAL A 84 13.21 1.14 4.32
CA VAL A 84 13.53 1.25 5.75
C VAL A 84 13.94 -0.12 6.28
N PRO A 85 14.70 -0.22 7.37
CA PRO A 85 15.05 -1.50 7.99
C PRO A 85 13.82 -2.32 8.38
N ARG A 86 13.99 -3.62 8.52
CA ARG A 86 13.03 -4.61 9.04
C ARG A 86 11.78 -4.83 8.17
N GLN A 87 11.76 -4.34 6.94
CA GLN A 87 10.62 -4.43 6.01
C GLN A 87 11.03 -4.97 4.63
N SER A 88 12.13 -5.76 4.57
CA SER A 88 12.74 -6.17 3.29
C SER A 88 11.75 -6.85 2.33
N VAL A 89 10.97 -7.85 2.82
CA VAL A 89 9.98 -8.54 1.98
C VAL A 89 8.84 -7.60 1.57
N TYR A 90 8.38 -6.74 2.47
CA TYR A 90 7.33 -5.78 2.16
C TYR A 90 7.80 -4.80 1.07
N HIS A 91 9.02 -4.26 1.20
CA HIS A 91 9.62 -3.43 0.16
C HIS A 91 9.72 -4.17 -1.17
N ALA A 92 10.28 -5.38 -1.16
CA ALA A 92 10.40 -6.20 -2.37
C ALA A 92 9.05 -6.32 -3.10
N THR A 93 7.96 -6.65 -2.37
CA THR A 93 6.62 -6.77 -2.95
C THR A 93 6.08 -5.45 -3.46
N LYS A 94 6.22 -4.35 -2.72
CA LYS A 94 5.64 -3.05 -3.10
C LYS A 94 6.39 -2.36 -4.24
N PHE A 95 7.71 -2.54 -4.34
CA PHE A 95 8.49 -2.16 -5.52
C PHE A 95 8.08 -3.01 -6.74
N ALA A 96 7.92 -4.34 -6.57
CA ALA A 96 7.49 -5.22 -7.65
C ALA A 96 6.08 -4.86 -8.15
N VAL A 97 5.11 -4.63 -7.26
CA VAL A 97 3.74 -4.18 -7.63
C VAL A 97 3.79 -2.86 -8.39
N ARG A 98 4.64 -1.91 -7.97
CA ARG A 98 4.83 -0.66 -8.71
C ARG A 98 5.36 -0.93 -10.12
N GLY A 99 6.46 -1.67 -10.26
CA GLY A 99 7.07 -1.97 -11.56
C GLY A 99 6.10 -2.71 -12.50
N PHE A 100 5.42 -3.74 -11.98
CA PHE A 100 4.37 -4.46 -12.68
C PHE A 100 3.26 -3.52 -13.19
N THR A 101 2.74 -2.67 -12.29
CA THR A 101 1.64 -1.75 -12.63
C THR A 101 2.07 -0.71 -13.66
N GLU A 102 3.28 -0.13 -13.52
CA GLU A 102 3.81 0.85 -14.49
C GLU A 102 4.04 0.24 -15.88
N SER A 103 4.42 -1.05 -15.97
CA SER A 103 4.47 -1.78 -17.23
C SER A 103 3.07 -1.97 -17.82
N LEU A 104 2.14 -2.46 -17.00
CA LEU A 104 0.77 -2.72 -17.43
C LEU A 104 0.05 -1.44 -17.91
N VAL A 105 0.32 -0.27 -17.32
CA VAL A 105 -0.15 1.04 -17.82
C VAL A 105 0.23 1.26 -19.28
N LYS A 106 1.45 0.87 -19.67
CA LYS A 106 1.93 1.04 -21.05
C LYS A 106 1.33 0.01 -22.00
N GLU A 107 1.17 -1.24 -21.54
CA GLU A 107 0.56 -2.33 -22.29
C GLU A 107 -0.93 -2.09 -22.59
N MET A 108 -1.65 -1.45 -21.66
CA MET A 108 -3.08 -1.15 -21.82
C MET A 108 -3.34 0.16 -22.57
N LYS A 109 -2.30 0.86 -23.03
CA LYS A 109 -2.47 2.08 -23.82
C LYS A 109 -3.23 1.82 -25.11
N GLY A 110 -4.28 2.59 -25.34
CA GLY A 110 -5.17 2.43 -26.51
C GLY A 110 -6.31 1.43 -26.29
N THR A 111 -6.41 0.79 -25.13
CA THR A 111 -7.57 -0.04 -24.74
C THR A 111 -8.55 0.74 -23.86
N SER A 112 -9.70 0.12 -23.56
CA SER A 112 -10.69 0.65 -22.59
C SER A 112 -10.25 0.56 -21.13
N VAL A 113 -9.19 -0.23 -20.85
CA VAL A 113 -8.76 -0.54 -19.47
C VAL A 113 -7.76 0.51 -18.98
N GLN A 114 -8.11 1.21 -17.92
CA GLN A 114 -7.21 2.09 -17.20
C GLN A 114 -6.47 1.30 -16.10
N VAL A 115 -5.21 1.65 -15.87
CA VAL A 115 -4.41 1.01 -14.83
C VAL A 115 -3.83 2.07 -13.91
N HIS A 116 -4.00 1.87 -12.60
CA HIS A 116 -3.63 2.82 -11.56
C HIS A 116 -2.72 2.16 -10.53
N CYS A 117 -1.59 2.79 -10.23
CA CYS A 117 -0.73 2.45 -9.11
C CYS A 117 -1.00 3.40 -7.95
N VAL A 118 -1.49 2.88 -6.84
CA VAL A 118 -1.76 3.67 -5.63
C VAL A 118 -0.54 3.63 -4.71
N HIS A 119 -0.13 4.79 -4.23
CA HIS A 119 0.98 4.96 -3.30
C HIS A 119 0.49 5.61 -2.01
N PRO A 120 -0.05 4.83 -1.06
CA PRO A 120 -0.44 5.35 0.24
C PRO A 120 0.79 5.80 1.04
N GLY A 121 0.66 6.97 1.68
CA GLY A 121 1.51 7.38 2.78
C GLY A 121 1.01 6.79 4.11
N HIS A 122 0.98 7.59 5.16
CA HIS A 122 0.51 7.15 6.47
C HIS A 122 -1.03 7.13 6.52
N ILE A 123 -1.61 5.94 6.35
CA ILE A 123 -3.06 5.69 6.44
C ILE A 123 -3.36 4.92 7.72
N GLY A 124 -4.37 5.36 8.47
CA GLY A 124 -4.79 4.76 9.74
C GLY A 124 -5.52 3.43 9.53
N THR A 125 -4.75 2.38 9.22
CA THR A 125 -5.23 1.01 9.05
C THR A 125 -4.65 0.08 10.12
N ASN A 126 -5.13 -1.16 10.16
CA ASN A 126 -4.65 -2.18 11.08
C ASN A 126 -3.37 -2.89 10.60
N ILE A 127 -2.70 -2.41 9.55
CA ILE A 127 -1.58 -3.11 8.93
C ILE A 127 -0.42 -3.36 9.92
N LEU A 128 -0.14 -2.42 10.81
CA LEU A 128 0.89 -2.61 11.84
C LEU A 128 0.38 -3.41 13.04
N THR A 129 -0.86 -3.18 13.50
CA THR A 129 -1.42 -3.96 14.62
C THR A 129 -1.61 -5.43 14.29
N ALA A 130 -1.86 -5.75 13.02
CA ALA A 130 -2.00 -7.12 12.52
C ALA A 130 -0.66 -7.72 12.07
N ALA A 131 0.44 -6.96 12.11
CA ALA A 131 1.74 -7.43 11.68
C ALA A 131 2.33 -8.42 12.68
N LYS A 132 2.86 -9.54 12.17
CA LYS A 132 3.73 -10.42 12.94
C LYS A 132 5.07 -9.72 13.17
N VAL A 133 5.65 -9.90 14.36
CA VAL A 133 6.97 -9.38 14.71
C VAL A 133 7.90 -10.53 15.00
N ASN A 134 9.00 -10.64 14.25
CA ASN A 134 10.06 -11.60 14.49
C ASN A 134 11.28 -10.85 15.03
N ARG A 135 11.71 -11.16 16.25
CA ARG A 135 12.89 -10.58 16.91
C ARG A 135 13.81 -11.68 17.39
N ALA A 136 15.12 -11.40 17.37
CA ALA A 136 16.09 -12.23 18.07
C ALA A 136 15.91 -12.06 19.59
N GLU A 137 16.29 -13.08 20.36
CA GLU A 137 16.31 -12.97 21.82
C GLU A 137 17.22 -11.83 22.27
N GLY A 138 16.69 -10.95 23.14
CA GLY A 138 17.43 -9.78 23.66
C GLY A 138 17.44 -8.55 22.75
N GLU A 139 16.81 -8.59 21.59
CA GLU A 139 16.72 -7.44 20.70
C GLU A 139 15.68 -6.43 21.20
N SER A 140 16.14 -5.20 21.47
CA SER A 140 15.26 -4.09 21.84
C SER A 140 14.38 -3.66 20.67
N ALA A 141 13.21 -3.09 20.97
CA ALA A 141 12.37 -2.50 19.93
C ALA A 141 13.16 -1.42 19.17
N PRO A 142 13.25 -1.51 17.84
CA PRO A 142 13.97 -0.47 17.10
C PRO A 142 13.26 0.87 17.28
N SER A 143 14.03 1.89 17.58
CA SER A 143 13.61 3.29 17.44
C SER A 143 13.47 3.59 15.94
N GLY A 144 12.41 3.09 15.32
CA GLY A 144 12.18 3.26 13.90
C GLY A 144 11.54 4.61 13.60
N LEU A 145 11.54 4.97 12.31
CA LEU A 145 10.95 6.18 11.74
C LEU A 145 9.47 6.42 12.18
N LEU A 146 8.78 5.39 12.68
CA LEU A 146 7.36 5.40 13.02
C LEU A 146 7.07 5.06 14.50
N GLY A 147 8.08 4.80 15.35
CA GLY A 147 7.86 4.37 16.71
C GLY A 147 8.82 4.97 17.73
N ARG A 148 8.40 5.01 18.98
CA ARG A 148 9.24 5.32 20.15
C ARG A 148 9.98 4.05 20.55
N ALA A 149 11.23 4.18 20.91
CA ALA A 149 12.08 3.05 21.31
C ALA A 149 11.57 2.28 22.54
N ASP A 150 10.77 2.94 23.35
CA ASP A 150 10.18 2.44 24.59
C ASP A 150 8.73 1.93 24.44
N ALA A 151 8.12 2.07 23.25
CA ALA A 151 6.74 1.67 23.02
C ALA A 151 6.62 0.20 22.56
N THR A 152 5.60 -0.47 23.06
CA THR A 152 5.26 -1.83 22.61
C THR A 152 4.77 -1.83 21.16
N HIS A 153 4.78 -3.00 20.52
CA HIS A 153 4.24 -3.16 19.15
C HIS A 153 2.76 -2.73 19.07
N GLU A 154 1.97 -3.06 20.09
CA GLU A 154 0.56 -2.70 20.16
C GLU A 154 0.36 -1.17 20.26
N GLU A 155 1.14 -0.50 21.10
CA GLU A 155 1.12 0.96 21.23
C GLU A 155 1.54 1.66 19.94
N GLN A 156 2.59 1.14 19.27
CA GLN A 156 3.01 1.66 17.97
C GLN A 156 1.93 1.48 16.90
N GLY A 157 1.29 0.30 16.85
CA GLY A 157 0.20 0.01 15.93
C GLY A 157 -1.02 0.90 16.18
N LYS A 158 -1.38 1.11 17.45
CA LYS A 158 -2.47 2.01 17.85
C LYS A 158 -2.15 3.45 17.45
N ALA A 159 -0.97 3.95 17.78
CA ALA A 159 -0.52 5.29 17.41
C ALA A 159 -0.49 5.48 15.87
N PHE A 160 -0.04 4.47 15.14
CA PHE A 160 -0.06 4.49 13.67
C PHE A 160 -1.49 4.62 13.14
N ARG A 161 -2.42 3.84 13.67
CA ARG A 161 -3.82 3.89 13.25
C ARG A 161 -4.48 5.24 13.57
N GLU A 162 -4.30 5.74 14.79
CA GLU A 162 -4.93 6.98 15.26
C GLU A 162 -4.35 8.23 14.58
N ASN A 163 -3.06 8.25 14.30
CA ASN A 163 -2.39 9.36 13.65
C ASN A 163 -2.40 9.28 12.12
N GLY A 164 -2.90 8.19 11.52
CA GLY A 164 -3.02 8.02 10.08
C GLY A 164 -4.18 8.80 9.46
N MET A 165 -4.12 9.04 8.14
CA MET A 165 -5.29 9.52 7.41
C MET A 165 -6.41 8.49 7.52
N HIS A 166 -7.66 8.93 7.76
CA HIS A 166 -8.80 8.02 7.83
C HIS A 166 -9.00 7.25 6.51
N ALA A 167 -9.32 5.96 6.60
CA ALA A 167 -9.43 5.07 5.44
C ALA A 167 -10.46 5.54 4.40
N SER A 168 -11.61 6.11 4.84
CA SER A 168 -12.62 6.66 3.93
C SER A 168 -12.08 7.84 3.10
N ARG A 169 -11.25 8.69 3.69
CA ARG A 169 -10.60 9.79 2.97
C ARG A 169 -9.60 9.27 1.96
N ALA A 170 -8.84 8.24 2.32
CA ALA A 170 -7.93 7.58 1.40
C ALA A 170 -8.68 6.95 0.21
N ALA A 171 -9.80 6.27 0.47
CA ALA A 171 -10.66 5.71 -0.57
C ALA A 171 -11.18 6.79 -1.52
N GLN A 172 -11.62 7.95 -1.00
CA GLN A 172 -12.05 9.07 -1.83
C GLN A 172 -10.95 9.58 -2.75
N VAL A 173 -9.71 9.70 -2.24
CA VAL A 173 -8.55 10.10 -3.06
C VAL A 173 -8.27 9.09 -4.18
N ILE A 174 -8.42 7.79 -3.90
CA ILE A 174 -8.26 6.74 -4.92
C ILE A 174 -9.33 6.90 -6.00
N LEU A 175 -10.61 6.98 -5.61
CA LEU A 175 -11.72 7.11 -6.56
C LEU A 175 -11.60 8.37 -7.43
N ASP A 176 -11.21 9.49 -6.84
CA ASP A 176 -10.95 10.73 -7.57
C ASP A 176 -9.75 10.59 -8.52
N GLY A 177 -8.74 9.83 -8.13
CA GLY A 177 -7.60 9.50 -8.98
C GLY A 177 -7.99 8.65 -10.19
N VAL A 178 -8.84 7.64 -9.97
CA VAL A 178 -9.40 6.79 -11.04
C VAL A 178 -10.25 7.64 -12.00
N ARG A 179 -11.21 8.43 -11.49
CA ARG A 179 -12.03 9.33 -12.32
C ARG A 179 -11.20 10.30 -13.16
N LYS A 180 -10.08 10.78 -12.61
CA LYS A 180 -9.13 11.69 -13.29
C LYS A 180 -8.10 10.95 -14.15
N ARG A 181 -8.23 9.64 -14.34
CA ARG A 181 -7.37 8.78 -15.15
C ARG A 181 -5.88 8.89 -14.80
N ARG A 182 -5.54 9.03 -13.50
CA ARG A 182 -4.16 9.17 -13.03
C ARG A 182 -3.51 7.80 -12.92
N SER A 183 -2.47 7.53 -13.70
CA SER A 183 -1.71 6.28 -13.61
C SER A 183 -0.99 6.09 -12.25
N ARG A 184 -0.64 7.20 -11.56
CA ARG A 184 -0.10 7.20 -10.20
C ARG A 184 -1.00 8.01 -9.28
N ILE A 185 -1.42 7.42 -8.16
CA ILE A 185 -2.30 8.04 -7.17
C ILE A 185 -1.56 8.06 -5.83
N PHE A 186 -1.11 9.24 -5.41
CA PHE A 186 -0.46 9.45 -4.11
C PHE A 186 -1.50 9.83 -3.07
N ILE A 187 -1.48 9.14 -1.92
CA ILE A 187 -2.37 9.46 -0.81
C ILE A 187 -1.56 10.05 0.33
N GLY A 188 -1.83 11.31 0.62
CA GLY A 188 -1.12 12.11 1.62
C GLY A 188 -0.04 13.01 1.02
N MET A 189 0.30 14.06 1.75
CA MET A 189 1.42 14.95 1.40
C MET A 189 2.76 14.29 1.64
N ASP A 190 2.84 13.44 2.66
CA ASP A 190 3.98 12.59 2.97
C ASP A 190 4.39 11.75 1.75
N ALA A 191 3.43 11.07 1.10
CA ALA A 191 3.71 10.27 -0.08
C ALA A 191 4.32 11.09 -1.24
N LYS A 192 3.81 12.31 -1.45
CA LYS A 192 4.32 13.21 -2.51
C LYS A 192 5.72 13.73 -2.20
N LEU A 193 5.96 14.13 -0.94
CA LEU A 193 7.25 14.65 -0.52
C LEU A 193 8.32 13.56 -0.54
N ILE A 194 7.97 12.34 -0.16
CA ILE A 194 8.88 11.19 -0.21
C ILE A 194 9.21 10.83 -1.66
N ASP A 195 8.24 10.79 -2.58
CA ASP A 195 8.52 10.57 -4.01
C ASP A 195 9.46 11.64 -4.56
N LEU A 196 9.26 12.90 -4.19
CA LEU A 196 10.13 13.99 -4.60
C LEU A 196 11.55 13.85 -4.02
N ALA A 197 11.67 13.59 -2.72
CA ALA A 197 12.95 13.42 -2.05
C ALA A 197 13.75 12.26 -2.67
N GLN A 198 13.10 11.11 -2.90
CA GLN A 198 13.74 9.96 -3.51
C GLN A 198 14.22 10.25 -4.94
N ARG A 199 13.46 11.04 -5.72
CA ARG A 199 13.88 11.42 -7.09
C ARG A 199 15.05 12.38 -7.13
N LEU A 200 15.10 13.33 -6.20
CA LEU A 200 16.15 14.34 -6.15
C LEU A 200 17.43 13.82 -5.46
N THR A 201 17.27 12.92 -4.48
CA THR A 201 18.40 12.40 -3.68
C THR A 201 18.30 10.88 -3.51
N PRO A 202 18.39 10.08 -4.59
CA PRO A 202 18.10 8.64 -4.55
C PRO A 202 18.99 7.85 -3.58
N MET A 203 20.20 8.33 -3.32
CA MET A 203 21.16 7.69 -2.39
C MET A 203 21.13 8.26 -0.97
N HIS A 204 20.40 9.37 -0.75
CA HIS A 204 20.44 10.12 0.52
C HIS A 204 19.07 10.58 1.01
N TYR A 205 17.96 10.04 0.44
CA TYR A 205 16.60 10.39 0.86
C TYR A 205 16.36 10.06 2.33
N ASP A 206 17.04 9.04 2.87
CA ASP A 206 17.01 8.64 4.27
C ASP A 206 17.31 9.80 5.22
N LYS A 207 18.26 10.66 4.85
CA LYS A 207 18.63 11.87 5.62
C LYS A 207 17.52 12.94 5.60
N LEU A 208 16.66 12.92 4.59
CA LEU A 208 15.55 13.86 4.46
C LEU A 208 14.24 13.35 5.12
N LEU A 209 14.12 12.04 5.33
CA LEU A 209 12.90 11.45 5.91
C LEU A 209 12.52 12.06 7.26
N PRO A 210 13.44 12.25 8.24
CA PRO A 210 13.11 12.88 9.51
C PRO A 210 12.57 14.31 9.34
N LEU A 211 13.10 15.07 8.38
CA LEU A 211 12.66 16.43 8.07
C LEU A 211 11.26 16.46 7.45
N ILE A 212 10.87 15.42 6.72
CA ILE A 212 9.54 15.27 6.10
C ILE A 212 8.52 14.83 7.14
N PHE A 213 8.86 13.83 7.95
CA PHE A 213 7.91 13.23 8.89
C PHE A 213 7.67 14.08 10.14
N LEU A 214 8.71 14.70 10.70
CA LEU A 214 8.59 15.49 11.94
C LEU A 214 7.58 16.64 11.83
N PRO A 215 7.63 17.52 10.82
CA PRO A 215 6.63 18.57 10.65
C PRO A 215 5.23 18.01 10.39
N LEU A 216 5.10 16.96 9.59
CA LEU A 216 3.81 16.35 9.29
C LEU A 216 3.14 15.76 10.53
N MET A 217 3.91 15.17 11.46
CA MET A 217 3.42 14.72 12.75
C MET A 217 2.95 15.88 13.63
N LEU A 218 3.71 16.98 13.66
CA LEU A 218 3.39 18.17 14.48
C LEU A 218 2.15 18.92 13.97
N PHE A 219 1.98 19.04 12.64
CA PHE A 219 0.83 19.72 12.04
C PHE A 219 -0.46 18.89 12.09
N ARG A 220 -0.39 17.55 12.05
CA ARG A 220 -1.57 16.67 12.10
C ARG A 220 -2.24 16.65 13.45
N ASN A 221 -1.50 16.70 14.56
CA ASN A 221 -2.08 16.76 15.90
C ASN A 221 -2.98 18.00 16.13
N LYS A 222 -2.83 19.07 15.34
CA LYS A 222 -3.70 20.25 15.42
C LYS A 222 -4.96 20.18 14.56
N LYS A 223 -4.98 19.39 13.49
CA LYS A 223 -6.14 19.29 12.56
C LYS A 223 -7.05 18.10 12.82
N ALA A 224 -6.54 17.02 13.41
CA ALA A 224 -7.33 15.81 13.67
C ALA A 224 -8.47 16.02 14.68
N ILE A 225 -8.40 17.09 15.47
CA ILE A 225 -9.45 17.45 16.47
C ILE A 225 -10.61 18.24 15.83
N GLN A 226 -10.44 18.82 14.64
CA GLN A 226 -11.44 19.70 14.02
C GLN A 226 -12.32 19.04 12.93
N ASP A 227 -11.99 17.86 12.44
CA ASP A 227 -12.65 17.24 11.28
C ASP A 227 -13.36 15.89 11.60
N LEU A 228 -13.79 15.68 12.85
CA LEU A 228 -14.68 14.58 13.17
C LEU A 228 -16.12 14.98 12.75
N PRO A 229 -16.76 14.30 11.78
CA PRO A 229 -18.19 14.43 11.62
C PRO A 229 -18.86 13.90 12.91
N ALA A 230 -19.77 14.67 13.48
CA ALA A 230 -20.65 14.19 14.54
C ALA A 230 -21.28 12.87 14.08
N GLU A 231 -21.15 11.81 14.88
CA GLU A 231 -21.82 10.56 14.63
C GLU A 231 -23.34 10.79 14.58
N PRO A 232 -24.06 10.12 13.67
CA PRO A 232 -25.51 10.18 13.59
C PRO A 232 -26.18 9.51 14.78
#